data_54556f03c0ff18dc208c039741864a8d
#
_entry.id   54556f03c0ff18dc208c039741864a8d
#
_cell.length_a   1.000
_cell.length_b   1.000
_cell.length_c   1.000
_cell.angle_alpha   90.00
_cell.angle_beta   90.00
_cell.angle_gamma   90.00
#
_symmetry.space_group_name_H-M   'P 1'
#
loop_
_entity.id
_entity.type
_entity.pdbx_description
1 polymer ?
#
loop_
_entity_poly.entity_id
_entity_poly.type
_entity_poly.pdbx_seq_one_letter_code
_entity_poly.pdbx_strand_id
1 'polypeptide(L)'
;VLLGSVAAAPAWAQKYPSGSVTIVLPLQAGSASDVAVRHMADRLGGRLGSGFVVENVAAAAGLVGLERLSRAKTDGQTVAALNNSIMTILPHLQGKNIKVDTRKDFVPVAGIANIPTFFAVPAASSIRTIQDLVKLAKSEPNRITYSSGGVGSPQHLATEMFKSYTGTQLVHVPYRGASQAALAVATGEVQVMSMALSLAQPFLPDNRVRLIGYCGVERHAQFRDIPTLQEQGVKNYDYSSWIGLFLHKDVPQEVLAVLRREAQAIADDRDFQLQLIRSGLEPWPRNADQLAKIVEGDFQRWKKIIQDANIQST
;
A
#
# COMPACT_ATOMS: atom_id res chain seq x y z
N VAL A 1 -35.12 19.66 55.29
CA VAL A 1 -34.15 18.97 54.46
C VAL A 1 -34.53 19.23 53.02
N LEU A 2 -33.84 20.19 52.36
CA LEU A 2 -34.00 20.47 50.94
C LEU A 2 -33.04 19.55 50.15
N LEU A 3 -33.61 18.59 49.46
CA LEU A 3 -32.87 17.76 48.48
C LEU A 3 -32.72 18.59 47.18
N GLY A 4 -31.52 19.12 46.97
CA GLY A 4 -31.14 19.77 45.70
C GLY A 4 -30.96 18.71 44.64
N SER A 5 -31.83 18.67 43.63
CA SER A 5 -31.66 17.91 42.41
C SER A 5 -30.52 18.53 41.58
N VAL A 6 -29.36 17.89 41.52
CA VAL A 6 -28.32 18.23 40.60
C VAL A 6 -28.77 17.77 39.20
N ALA A 7 -29.23 18.72 38.39
CA ALA A 7 -29.50 18.48 36.98
C ALA A 7 -28.15 18.19 36.29
N ALA A 8 -27.92 16.96 35.87
CA ALA A 8 -26.80 16.62 34.99
C ALA A 8 -27.00 17.34 33.67
N ALA A 9 -26.16 18.33 33.38
CA ALA A 9 -26.14 18.99 32.08
C ALA A 9 -25.85 17.92 31.00
N PRO A 10 -26.56 17.91 29.86
CA PRO A 10 -26.24 16.99 28.78
C PRO A 10 -24.80 17.23 28.36
N ALA A 11 -23.95 16.20 28.49
CA ALA A 11 -22.63 16.21 27.89
C ALA A 11 -22.83 16.38 26.38
N TRP A 12 -22.54 17.57 25.87
CA TRP A 12 -22.56 17.84 24.45
C TRP A 12 -21.54 16.87 23.85
N ALA A 13 -22.00 15.84 23.17
CA ALA A 13 -21.13 14.94 22.45
C ALA A 13 -20.25 15.80 21.53
N GLN A 14 -18.96 15.87 21.82
CA GLN A 14 -18.03 16.72 21.10
C GLN A 14 -18.05 16.28 19.64
N LYS A 15 -18.46 17.19 18.74
CA LYS A 15 -18.61 16.87 17.32
C LYS A 15 -17.26 16.42 16.78
N TYR A 16 -17.17 15.18 16.29
CA TYR A 16 -15.97 14.68 15.63
C TYR A 16 -15.97 15.10 14.14
N PRO A 17 -14.83 15.58 13.61
CA PRO A 17 -13.58 15.92 14.30
C PRO A 17 -13.67 17.19 15.14
N SER A 18 -12.92 17.25 16.25
CA SER A 18 -12.81 18.46 17.09
C SER A 18 -11.75 19.44 16.58
N GLY A 19 -11.01 19.08 15.55
CA GLY A 19 -9.93 19.87 14.94
C GLY A 19 -9.34 19.14 13.74
N SER A 20 -8.17 19.56 13.28
CA SER A 20 -7.47 18.90 12.17
C SER A 20 -7.09 17.46 12.51
N VAL A 21 -7.33 16.55 11.58
CA VAL A 21 -7.01 15.13 11.67
C VAL A 21 -5.73 14.84 10.92
N THR A 22 -4.78 14.13 11.54
CA THR A 22 -3.56 13.67 10.88
C THR A 22 -3.74 12.25 10.38
N ILE A 23 -3.52 12.01 9.09
CA ILE A 23 -3.44 10.66 8.53
C ILE A 23 -1.97 10.28 8.43
N VAL A 24 -1.51 9.41 9.32
CA VAL A 24 -0.13 8.91 9.29
C VAL A 24 -0.01 7.79 8.27
N LEU A 25 0.85 7.98 7.28
CA LEU A 25 1.17 7.02 6.23
C LEU A 25 2.64 6.58 6.35
N PRO A 26 2.92 5.32 6.76
CA PRO A 26 4.29 4.79 6.89
C PRO A 26 4.96 4.50 5.54
N LEU A 27 4.74 5.34 4.53
CA LEU A 27 5.28 5.23 3.18
C LEU A 27 5.70 6.61 2.65
N GLN A 28 6.58 6.61 1.66
CA GLN A 28 7.10 7.83 1.05
C GLN A 28 6.01 8.65 0.36
N ALA A 29 6.16 9.98 0.41
CA ALA A 29 5.38 10.89 -0.41
C ALA A 29 5.57 10.58 -1.90
N GLY A 30 4.50 10.73 -2.69
CA GLY A 30 4.49 10.40 -4.12
C GLY A 30 4.43 8.89 -4.42
N SER A 31 4.30 8.02 -3.41
CA SER A 31 3.99 6.61 -3.64
C SER A 31 2.53 6.44 -4.10
N ALA A 32 2.21 5.30 -4.72
CA ALA A 32 0.83 4.98 -5.12
C ALA A 32 -0.16 5.05 -3.94
N SER A 33 0.26 4.58 -2.77
CA SER A 33 -0.54 4.68 -1.53
C SER A 33 -0.74 6.13 -1.10
N ASP A 34 0.28 6.99 -1.21
CA ASP A 34 0.19 8.40 -0.87
C ASP A 34 -0.83 9.14 -1.75
N VAL A 35 -0.84 8.85 -3.05
CA VAL A 35 -1.83 9.38 -3.99
C VAL A 35 -3.26 9.00 -3.57
N ALA A 36 -3.50 7.71 -3.29
CA ALA A 36 -4.83 7.23 -2.87
C ALA A 36 -5.29 7.89 -1.56
N VAL A 37 -4.38 7.99 -0.58
CA VAL A 37 -4.68 8.54 0.75
C VAL A 37 -4.96 10.04 0.68
N ARG A 38 -4.24 10.81 -0.16
CA ARG A 38 -4.52 12.24 -0.35
C ARG A 38 -5.88 12.49 -0.98
N HIS A 39 -6.28 11.71 -1.99
CA HIS A 39 -7.64 11.80 -2.54
C HIS A 39 -8.72 11.51 -1.47
N MET A 40 -8.50 10.51 -0.61
CA MET A 40 -9.41 10.21 0.50
C MET A 40 -9.42 11.34 1.54
N ALA A 41 -8.25 11.88 1.90
CA ALA A 41 -8.10 12.98 2.86
C ALA A 41 -8.87 14.24 2.43
N ASP A 42 -8.74 14.63 1.16
CA ASP A 42 -9.44 15.78 0.60
C ASP A 42 -10.97 15.59 0.68
N ARG A 43 -11.47 14.40 0.35
CA ARG A 43 -12.91 14.10 0.43
C ARG A 43 -13.43 14.05 1.85
N LEU A 44 -12.66 13.45 2.79
CA LEU A 44 -13.00 13.43 4.22
C LEU A 44 -13.07 14.87 4.77
N GLY A 45 -12.09 15.71 4.40
CA GLY A 45 -12.05 17.12 4.80
C GLY A 45 -13.29 17.88 4.37
N GLY A 46 -13.71 17.70 3.11
CA GLY A 46 -14.93 18.32 2.58
C GLY A 46 -16.22 17.85 3.28
N ARG A 47 -16.31 16.54 3.59
CA ARG A 47 -17.51 15.95 4.22
C ARG A 47 -17.64 16.26 5.71
N LEU A 48 -16.51 16.29 6.42
CA LEU A 48 -16.48 16.49 7.87
C LEU A 48 -16.21 17.92 8.31
N GLY A 49 -15.93 18.82 7.35
CA GLY A 49 -15.71 20.24 7.63
C GLY A 49 -14.45 20.50 8.47
N SER A 50 -13.41 19.66 8.33
CA SER A 50 -12.15 19.80 9.06
C SER A 50 -10.98 19.35 8.18
N GLY A 51 -9.77 19.87 8.40
CA GLY A 51 -8.58 19.47 7.65
C GLY A 51 -8.18 18.02 7.95
N PHE A 52 -7.95 17.24 6.90
CA PHE A 52 -7.30 15.92 6.98
C PHE A 52 -5.93 16.01 6.31
N VAL A 53 -4.86 15.93 7.10
CA VAL A 53 -3.49 16.17 6.64
C VAL A 53 -2.72 14.85 6.61
N VAL A 54 -2.08 14.54 5.47
CA VAL A 54 -1.27 13.32 5.33
C VAL A 54 0.16 13.60 5.81
N GLU A 55 0.59 12.84 6.83
CA GLU A 55 1.95 12.82 7.37
C GLU A 55 2.66 11.54 6.89
N ASN A 56 3.70 11.70 6.05
CA ASN A 56 4.48 10.57 5.55
C ASN A 56 5.63 10.24 6.51
N VAL A 57 5.64 9.03 7.09
CA VAL A 57 6.65 8.57 8.07
C VAL A 57 7.23 7.23 7.62
N ALA A 58 8.05 7.25 6.58
CA ALA A 58 8.49 6.06 5.84
C ALA A 58 9.79 5.41 6.34
N ALA A 59 10.41 5.90 7.41
CA ALA A 59 11.69 5.40 7.89
C ALA A 59 11.62 3.94 8.38
N ALA A 60 12.72 3.19 8.23
CA ALA A 60 12.88 1.80 8.66
C ALA A 60 11.74 0.89 8.16
N ALA A 61 11.48 0.88 6.84
CA ALA A 61 10.42 0.08 6.22
C ALA A 61 9.01 0.32 6.81
N GLY A 62 8.76 1.50 7.39
CA GLY A 62 7.49 1.86 8.02
C GLY A 62 7.41 1.61 9.53
N LEU A 63 8.44 1.03 10.16
CA LEU A 63 8.46 0.79 11.61
C LEU A 63 8.32 2.08 12.43
N VAL A 64 9.01 3.16 12.02
CA VAL A 64 8.90 4.46 12.70
C VAL A 64 7.49 5.01 12.63
N GLY A 65 6.82 4.86 11.47
CA GLY A 65 5.42 5.24 11.31
C GLY A 65 4.48 4.43 12.19
N LEU A 66 4.68 3.12 12.32
CA LEU A 66 3.92 2.29 13.25
C LEU A 66 4.14 2.68 14.71
N GLU A 67 5.38 2.99 15.12
CA GLU A 67 5.66 3.51 16.47
C GLU A 67 5.00 4.87 16.71
N ARG A 68 5.00 5.76 15.70
CA ARG A 68 4.28 7.04 15.75
C ARG A 68 2.79 6.85 15.99
N LEU A 69 2.18 5.87 15.28
CA LEU A 69 0.76 5.51 15.42
C LEU A 69 0.45 4.90 16.79
N SER A 70 1.28 4.01 17.30
CA SER A 70 1.06 3.35 18.60
C SER A 70 1.15 4.30 19.80
N ARG A 71 1.82 5.44 19.65
CA ARG A 71 1.95 6.47 20.67
C ARG A 71 0.97 7.63 20.49
N ALA A 72 0.16 7.59 19.43
CA ALA A 72 -0.83 8.62 19.19
C ALA A 72 -1.95 8.59 20.23
N LYS A 73 -2.57 9.75 20.47
CA LYS A 73 -3.78 9.80 21.29
C LYS A 73 -4.90 9.01 20.62
N THR A 74 -5.71 8.34 21.42
CA THR A 74 -6.84 7.53 20.96
C THR A 74 -8.15 8.32 20.87
N ASP A 75 -8.05 9.63 20.59
CA ASP A 75 -9.17 10.56 20.42
C ASP A 75 -9.73 10.61 18.99
N GLY A 76 -9.12 9.86 18.06
CA GLY A 76 -9.50 9.84 16.65
C GLY A 76 -8.88 10.93 15.80
N GLN A 77 -8.12 11.86 16.37
CA GLN A 77 -7.42 12.91 15.59
C GLN A 77 -6.17 12.37 14.85
N THR A 78 -5.83 11.09 15.08
CA THR A 78 -4.80 10.38 14.33
C THR A 78 -5.40 9.14 13.68
N VAL A 79 -5.37 9.10 12.35
CA VAL A 79 -5.82 7.98 11.50
C VAL A 79 -4.60 7.29 10.92
N ALA A 80 -4.59 5.98 10.86
CA ALA A 80 -3.55 5.21 10.21
C ALA A 80 -3.96 4.87 8.78
N ALA A 81 -3.10 5.19 7.80
CA ALA A 81 -3.23 4.69 6.44
C ALA A 81 -2.20 3.57 6.24
N LEU A 82 -2.66 2.32 6.18
CA LEU A 82 -1.80 1.15 6.16
C LEU A 82 -2.09 0.29 4.94
N ASN A 83 -1.02 -0.20 4.31
CA ASN A 83 -1.09 -1.12 3.18
C ASN A 83 -0.79 -2.56 3.62
N ASN A 84 -0.96 -3.52 2.70
CA ASN A 84 -0.65 -4.92 2.97
C ASN A 84 0.81 -5.14 3.42
N SER A 85 1.80 -4.40 2.88
CA SER A 85 3.19 -4.56 3.30
C SER A 85 3.39 -4.28 4.78
N ILE A 86 2.77 -3.21 5.29
CA ILE A 86 2.86 -2.81 6.70
C ILE A 86 2.01 -3.73 7.59
N MET A 87 0.76 -4.03 7.15
CA MET A 87 -0.19 -4.77 7.97
C MET A 87 0.12 -6.26 8.06
N THR A 88 0.56 -6.87 6.95
CA THR A 88 0.55 -8.33 6.82
C THR A 88 1.90 -8.95 6.46
N ILE A 89 2.86 -8.18 5.95
CA ILE A 89 4.18 -8.68 5.55
C ILE A 89 5.25 -8.32 6.58
N LEU A 90 5.34 -7.04 6.94
CA LEU A 90 6.34 -6.52 7.89
C LEU A 90 6.38 -7.29 9.23
N PRO A 91 5.24 -7.69 9.84
CA PRO A 91 5.26 -8.48 11.06
C PRO A 91 6.02 -9.81 10.94
N HIS A 92 5.98 -10.46 9.78
CA HIS A 92 6.70 -11.70 9.56
C HIS A 92 8.19 -11.50 9.31
N LEU A 93 8.57 -10.38 8.67
CA LEU A 93 9.96 -10.06 8.37
C LEU A 93 10.71 -9.53 9.60
N GLN A 94 10.06 -8.72 10.41
CA GLN A 94 10.68 -8.06 11.56
C GLN A 94 10.55 -8.85 12.86
N GLY A 95 9.59 -9.77 12.95
CA GLY A 95 9.41 -10.65 14.11
C GLY A 95 9.37 -9.87 15.43
N LYS A 96 10.29 -10.16 16.34
CA LYS A 96 10.38 -9.53 17.67
C LYS A 96 10.79 -8.04 17.65
N ASN A 97 11.30 -7.53 16.54
CA ASN A 97 11.70 -6.13 16.41
C ASN A 97 10.49 -5.19 16.29
N ILE A 98 9.33 -5.70 15.90
CA ILE A 98 8.08 -4.94 15.86
C ILE A 98 7.40 -5.00 17.24
N LYS A 99 7.15 -3.82 17.83
CA LYS A 99 6.50 -3.69 19.13
C LYS A 99 4.99 -3.52 19.04
N VAL A 100 4.47 -3.39 17.84
CA VAL A 100 3.06 -3.11 17.53
C VAL A 100 2.46 -4.36 16.89
N ASP A 101 1.37 -4.89 17.44
CA ASP A 101 0.59 -5.94 16.77
C ASP A 101 -0.39 -5.27 15.79
N THR A 102 -0.02 -5.23 14.51
CA THR A 102 -0.79 -4.52 13.48
C THR A 102 -2.24 -4.99 13.38
N ARG A 103 -2.55 -6.24 13.74
CA ARG A 103 -3.90 -6.82 13.69
C ARG A 103 -4.72 -6.58 14.96
N LYS A 104 -4.05 -6.46 16.12
CA LYS A 104 -4.73 -6.27 17.39
C LYS A 104 -4.85 -4.81 17.81
N ASP A 105 -3.84 -4.00 17.44
CA ASP A 105 -3.77 -2.61 17.89
C ASP A 105 -4.51 -1.66 16.95
N PHE A 106 -4.83 -2.11 15.72
CA PHE A 106 -5.58 -1.31 14.75
C PHE A 106 -6.87 -1.99 14.30
N VAL A 107 -7.94 -1.20 14.27
CA VAL A 107 -9.25 -1.63 13.77
C VAL A 107 -9.50 -1.03 12.40
N PRO A 108 -10.02 -1.81 11.43
CA PRO A 108 -10.30 -1.33 10.09
C PRO A 108 -11.38 -0.25 10.07
N VAL A 109 -11.18 0.75 9.21
CA VAL A 109 -12.18 1.77 8.87
C VAL A 109 -12.77 1.50 7.49
N ALA A 110 -11.96 1.56 6.44
CA ALA A 110 -12.38 1.26 5.07
C ALA A 110 -11.16 0.94 4.18
N GLY A 111 -11.38 0.08 3.17
CA GLY A 111 -10.46 -0.07 2.05
C GLY A 111 -10.63 1.08 1.06
N ILE A 112 -9.52 1.54 0.47
CA ILE A 112 -9.50 2.69 -0.43
C ILE A 112 -9.27 2.24 -1.87
N ALA A 113 -8.12 1.62 -2.13
CA ALA A 113 -7.67 1.28 -3.47
C ALA A 113 -6.81 0.02 -3.49
N ASN A 114 -6.92 -0.74 -4.58
CA ASN A 114 -5.86 -1.63 -5.02
C ASN A 114 -4.83 -0.85 -5.83
N ILE A 115 -3.59 -1.32 -5.80
CA ILE A 115 -2.45 -0.73 -6.47
C ILE A 115 -1.98 -1.72 -7.54
N PRO A 116 -2.44 -1.56 -8.79
CA PRO A 116 -2.00 -2.41 -9.89
C PRO A 116 -0.49 -2.31 -10.05
N THR A 117 0.18 -3.45 -10.07
CA THR A 117 1.63 -3.54 -10.13
C THR A 117 2.06 -4.36 -11.35
N PHE A 118 3.05 -3.84 -12.08
CA PHE A 118 3.61 -4.46 -13.27
C PHE A 118 5.12 -4.60 -13.13
N PHE A 119 5.70 -5.61 -13.73
CA PHE A 119 7.12 -5.55 -14.03
C PHE A 119 7.36 -4.61 -15.20
N ALA A 120 8.22 -3.62 -14.99
CA ALA A 120 8.56 -2.58 -15.95
C ALA A 120 10.07 -2.56 -16.21
N VAL A 121 10.43 -2.30 -17.44
CA VAL A 121 11.81 -2.17 -17.91
C VAL A 121 11.97 -0.88 -18.71
N PRO A 122 13.19 -0.34 -18.92
CA PRO A 122 13.42 0.74 -19.88
C PRO A 122 12.85 0.35 -21.25
N ALA A 123 12.20 1.28 -21.95
CA ALA A 123 11.60 0.96 -23.25
C ALA A 123 12.64 0.48 -24.30
N ALA A 124 13.88 0.97 -24.21
CA ALA A 124 14.99 0.54 -25.06
C ALA A 124 15.56 -0.85 -24.70
N SER A 125 15.12 -1.46 -23.59
CA SER A 125 15.59 -2.77 -23.13
C SER A 125 15.31 -3.86 -24.17
N SER A 126 16.23 -4.83 -24.29
CA SER A 126 16.01 -6.07 -25.05
C SER A 126 15.03 -7.02 -24.36
N ILE A 127 14.78 -6.86 -23.05
CA ILE A 127 13.81 -7.61 -22.28
C ILE A 127 12.41 -7.13 -22.66
N ARG A 128 11.58 -8.02 -23.21
CA ARG A 128 10.23 -7.69 -23.68
C ARG A 128 9.13 -8.44 -22.95
N THR A 129 9.49 -9.54 -22.33
CA THR A 129 8.59 -10.45 -21.61
C THR A 129 9.19 -10.86 -20.27
N ILE A 130 8.37 -11.44 -19.41
CA ILE A 130 8.84 -12.06 -18.16
C ILE A 130 9.75 -13.27 -18.46
N GLN A 131 9.45 -14.00 -19.54
CA GLN A 131 10.32 -15.11 -19.97
C GLN A 131 11.72 -14.63 -20.38
N ASP A 132 11.84 -13.50 -21.08
CA ASP A 132 13.14 -12.90 -21.42
C ASP A 132 13.91 -12.54 -20.15
N LEU A 133 13.22 -11.90 -19.18
CA LEU A 133 13.81 -11.54 -17.88
C LEU A 133 14.33 -12.77 -17.14
N VAL A 134 13.51 -13.84 -17.05
CA VAL A 134 13.90 -15.09 -16.38
C VAL A 134 15.09 -15.75 -17.11
N LYS A 135 15.02 -15.84 -18.44
CA LYS A 135 16.10 -16.41 -19.24
C LYS A 135 17.43 -15.70 -19.04
N LEU A 136 17.41 -14.36 -19.13
CA LEU A 136 18.62 -13.55 -18.96
C LEU A 136 19.16 -13.65 -17.52
N ALA A 137 18.27 -13.56 -16.50
CA ALA A 137 18.69 -13.67 -15.11
C ALA A 137 19.28 -15.04 -14.73
N LYS A 138 18.85 -16.11 -15.42
CA LYS A 138 19.43 -17.46 -15.24
C LYS A 138 20.75 -17.65 -15.98
N SER A 139 20.87 -17.08 -17.18
CA SER A 139 22.14 -17.18 -17.96
C SER A 139 23.25 -16.31 -17.37
N GLU A 140 22.90 -15.20 -16.73
CA GLU A 140 23.81 -14.22 -16.17
C GLU A 140 23.39 -13.82 -14.75
N PRO A 141 23.61 -14.70 -13.74
CA PRO A 141 23.22 -14.42 -12.36
C PRO A 141 23.87 -13.14 -11.83
N ASN A 142 23.10 -12.35 -11.05
CA ASN A 142 23.55 -11.08 -10.45
C ASN A 142 23.96 -9.98 -11.45
N ARG A 143 23.58 -10.08 -12.72
CA ARG A 143 23.85 -9.04 -13.71
C ARG A 143 22.70 -8.04 -13.79
N ILE A 144 21.47 -8.51 -13.66
CA ILE A 144 20.29 -7.63 -13.76
C ILE A 144 20.08 -6.93 -12.43
N THR A 145 19.98 -5.59 -12.49
CA THR A 145 19.64 -4.76 -11.35
C THR A 145 18.14 -4.47 -11.31
N TYR A 146 17.57 -4.40 -10.10
CA TYR A 146 16.20 -3.95 -9.91
C TYR A 146 16.12 -2.84 -8.88
N SER A 147 15.23 -1.86 -9.10
CA SER A 147 15.01 -0.76 -8.18
C SER A 147 13.80 -0.96 -7.28
N SER A 148 13.83 -0.33 -6.12
CA SER A 148 12.71 -0.26 -5.19
C SER A 148 12.72 1.03 -4.38
N GLY A 149 11.63 1.33 -3.69
CA GLY A 149 11.54 2.43 -2.73
C GLY A 149 12.23 2.16 -1.39
N GLY A 150 13.18 1.22 -1.36
CA GLY A 150 13.93 0.79 -0.17
C GLY A 150 13.59 -0.64 0.26
N VAL A 151 14.41 -1.17 1.16
CA VAL A 151 14.21 -2.51 1.75
C VAL A 151 12.85 -2.57 2.45
N GLY A 152 12.10 -3.67 2.25
CA GLY A 152 10.75 -3.86 2.79
C GLY A 152 9.63 -3.09 2.07
N SER A 153 9.96 -2.26 1.06
CA SER A 153 8.95 -1.60 0.23
C SER A 153 8.15 -2.61 -0.62
N PRO A 154 6.94 -2.24 -1.08
CA PRO A 154 6.14 -3.11 -1.94
C PRO A 154 6.90 -3.64 -3.16
N GLN A 155 7.72 -2.80 -3.79
CA GLN A 155 8.52 -3.15 -4.98
C GLN A 155 9.61 -4.17 -4.67
N HIS A 156 10.28 -4.01 -3.53
CA HIS A 156 11.25 -4.97 -3.04
C HIS A 156 10.61 -6.33 -2.81
N LEU A 157 9.51 -6.38 -2.05
CA LEU A 157 8.81 -7.62 -1.70
C LEU A 157 8.27 -8.36 -2.93
N ALA A 158 7.66 -7.63 -3.88
CA ALA A 158 7.17 -8.22 -5.13
C ALA A 158 8.32 -8.82 -5.95
N THR A 159 9.47 -8.15 -6.00
CA THR A 159 10.63 -8.66 -6.75
C THR A 159 11.30 -9.83 -6.03
N GLU A 160 11.43 -9.81 -4.71
CA GLU A 160 11.96 -10.96 -3.95
C GLU A 160 11.07 -12.19 -4.09
N MET A 161 9.75 -12.01 -4.06
CA MET A 161 8.80 -13.09 -4.38
C MET A 161 9.02 -13.64 -5.80
N PHE A 162 9.22 -12.77 -6.79
CA PHE A 162 9.54 -13.18 -8.16
C PHE A 162 10.84 -13.98 -8.24
N LYS A 163 11.92 -13.50 -7.61
CA LYS A 163 13.22 -14.19 -7.55
C LYS A 163 13.08 -15.60 -6.99
N SER A 164 12.35 -15.73 -5.89
CA SER A 164 12.12 -17.01 -5.24
C SER A 164 11.33 -17.99 -6.14
N TYR A 165 10.24 -17.53 -6.77
CA TYR A 165 9.38 -18.38 -7.60
C TYR A 165 10.01 -18.78 -8.92
N THR A 166 10.97 -18.01 -9.41
CA THR A 166 11.67 -18.26 -10.68
C THR A 166 13.05 -18.88 -10.49
N GLY A 167 13.59 -18.89 -9.27
CA GLY A 167 14.97 -19.30 -8.99
C GLY A 167 15.99 -18.37 -9.66
N THR A 168 15.67 -17.08 -9.83
CA THR A 168 16.56 -16.10 -10.44
C THR A 168 17.27 -15.25 -9.40
N GLN A 169 18.41 -14.65 -9.78
CA GLN A 169 19.18 -13.73 -8.95
C GLN A 169 19.27 -12.37 -9.63
N LEU A 170 18.70 -11.34 -8.98
CA LEU A 170 18.76 -9.95 -9.39
C LEU A 170 19.38 -9.13 -8.26
N VAL A 171 20.14 -8.10 -8.61
CA VAL A 171 20.81 -7.19 -7.66
C VAL A 171 19.86 -6.05 -7.27
N HIS A 172 19.64 -5.89 -5.98
CA HIS A 172 18.79 -4.83 -5.45
C HIS A 172 19.50 -3.48 -5.41
N VAL A 173 18.86 -2.46 -5.97
CA VAL A 173 19.28 -1.04 -5.88
C VAL A 173 18.19 -0.26 -5.17
N PRO A 174 18.33 -0.04 -3.85
CA PRO A 174 17.33 0.69 -3.07
C PRO A 174 17.44 2.20 -3.28
N TYR A 175 16.30 2.86 -3.48
CA TYR A 175 16.15 4.31 -3.52
C TYR A 175 15.43 4.82 -2.27
N ARG A 176 15.49 6.14 -2.02
CA ARG A 176 14.77 6.75 -0.88
C ARG A 176 13.25 6.75 -1.04
N GLY A 177 12.73 6.46 -2.24
CA GLY A 177 11.30 6.40 -2.53
C GLY A 177 11.01 5.78 -3.88
N ALA A 178 9.76 5.31 -4.05
CA ALA A 178 9.32 4.59 -5.24
C ALA A 178 9.36 5.46 -6.52
N SER A 179 9.12 6.78 -6.41
CA SER A 179 9.18 7.70 -7.56
C SER A 179 10.60 7.83 -8.11
N GLN A 180 11.61 7.89 -7.24
CA GLN A 180 13.02 7.91 -7.65
C GLN A 180 13.43 6.59 -8.30
N ALA A 181 12.97 5.47 -7.72
CA ALA A 181 13.19 4.13 -8.27
C ALA A 181 12.57 3.97 -9.67
N ALA A 182 11.37 4.51 -9.88
CA ALA A 182 10.70 4.50 -11.20
C ALA A 182 11.43 5.36 -12.22
N LEU A 183 11.94 6.53 -11.82
CA LEU A 183 12.74 7.40 -12.67
C LEU A 183 14.03 6.70 -13.11
N ALA A 184 14.70 5.97 -12.22
CA ALA A 184 15.92 5.21 -12.53
C ALA A 184 15.68 4.16 -13.63
N VAL A 185 14.51 3.50 -13.64
CA VAL A 185 14.14 2.61 -14.76
C VAL A 185 13.86 3.42 -16.02
N ALA A 186 13.12 4.52 -15.93
CA ALA A 186 12.79 5.35 -17.09
C ALA A 186 14.01 6.02 -17.76
N THR A 187 15.11 6.16 -17.03
CA THR A 187 16.41 6.67 -17.55
C THR A 187 17.36 5.55 -17.98
N GLY A 188 17.03 4.27 -17.71
CA GLY A 188 17.90 3.14 -18.02
C GLY A 188 19.05 2.93 -17.02
N GLU A 189 19.07 3.64 -15.90
CA GLU A 189 20.04 3.45 -14.81
C GLU A 189 19.87 2.07 -14.15
N VAL A 190 18.63 1.61 -14.01
CA VAL A 190 18.26 0.30 -13.49
C VAL A 190 17.40 -0.46 -14.50
N GLN A 191 17.57 -1.77 -14.58
CA GLN A 191 17.02 -2.58 -15.67
C GLN A 191 15.59 -3.04 -15.45
N VAL A 192 15.12 -3.16 -14.22
CA VAL A 192 13.76 -3.63 -13.94
C VAL A 192 13.22 -3.08 -12.61
N MET A 193 11.91 -2.93 -12.53
CA MET A 193 11.19 -2.63 -11.30
C MET A 193 9.83 -3.30 -11.31
N SER A 194 9.41 -3.84 -10.18
CA SER A 194 8.01 -4.12 -9.90
C SER A 194 7.31 -2.79 -9.59
N MET A 195 6.70 -2.17 -10.60
CA MET A 195 6.27 -0.77 -10.62
C MET A 195 4.75 -0.67 -10.52
N ALA A 196 4.25 0.15 -9.60
CA ALA A 196 2.84 0.50 -9.57
C ALA A 196 2.44 1.27 -10.84
N LEU A 197 1.24 1.04 -11.36
CA LEU A 197 0.76 1.71 -12.57
C LEU A 197 0.80 3.23 -12.45
N SER A 198 0.42 3.79 -11.30
CA SER A 198 0.49 5.23 -11.02
C SER A 198 1.90 5.83 -11.18
N LEU A 199 2.94 5.04 -10.93
CA LEU A 199 4.33 5.44 -11.10
C LEU A 199 4.80 5.26 -12.55
N ALA A 200 4.22 4.33 -13.29
CA ALA A 200 4.53 4.10 -14.69
C ALA A 200 3.85 5.13 -15.62
N GLN A 201 2.63 5.55 -15.29
CA GLN A 201 1.81 6.44 -16.13
C GLN A 201 2.53 7.68 -16.69
N PRO A 202 3.36 8.42 -15.91
CA PRO A 202 4.08 9.59 -16.44
C PRO A 202 5.09 9.25 -17.53
N PHE A 203 5.52 7.99 -17.67
CA PHE A 203 6.57 7.56 -18.58
C PHE A 203 6.04 6.77 -19.80
N LEU A 204 4.77 6.35 -19.76
CA LEU A 204 4.16 5.56 -20.84
C LEU A 204 3.93 6.37 -22.13
N PRO A 205 3.42 7.62 -22.10
CA PRO A 205 3.17 8.39 -23.30
C PRO A 205 4.45 8.64 -24.12
N ASP A 206 5.57 8.87 -23.43
CA ASP A 206 6.88 9.14 -24.05
C ASP A 206 7.67 7.85 -24.34
N ASN A 207 7.04 6.68 -24.17
CA ASN A 207 7.67 5.38 -24.38
C ASN A 207 9.03 5.25 -23.65
N ARG A 208 9.11 5.72 -22.40
CA ARG A 208 10.33 5.63 -21.58
C ARG A 208 10.43 4.34 -20.79
N VAL A 209 9.28 3.73 -20.47
CA VAL A 209 9.18 2.41 -19.83
C VAL A 209 8.29 1.48 -20.63
N ARG A 210 8.53 0.19 -20.52
CA ARG A 210 7.68 -0.89 -21.05
C ARG A 210 7.23 -1.76 -19.91
N LEU A 211 5.91 -2.00 -19.85
CA LEU A 211 5.30 -2.97 -18.94
C LEU A 211 5.40 -4.35 -19.60
N ILE A 212 5.99 -5.33 -18.90
CA ILE A 212 6.28 -6.67 -19.48
C ILE A 212 5.49 -7.80 -18.82
N GLY A 213 4.79 -7.52 -17.71
CA GLY A 213 3.95 -8.51 -17.04
C GLY A 213 3.16 -7.90 -15.89
N TYR A 214 1.92 -8.33 -15.72
CA TYR A 214 1.05 -7.88 -14.63
C TYR A 214 1.15 -8.82 -13.44
N CYS A 215 1.25 -8.27 -12.24
CA CYS A 215 1.45 -9.02 -10.99
C CYS A 215 0.17 -9.63 -10.40
N GLY A 216 -1.00 -9.28 -10.93
CA GLY A 216 -2.28 -9.82 -10.49
C GLY A 216 -2.60 -11.19 -11.12
N VAL A 217 -3.70 -11.78 -10.65
CA VAL A 217 -4.17 -13.12 -11.08
C VAL A 217 -4.79 -13.10 -12.47
N GLU A 218 -5.56 -12.04 -12.77
CA GLU A 218 -6.22 -11.83 -14.07
C GLU A 218 -5.64 -10.58 -14.72
N ARG A 219 -5.66 -10.51 -16.07
CA ARG A 219 -5.14 -9.35 -16.80
C ARG A 219 -5.83 -8.05 -16.39
N HIS A 220 -5.06 -6.99 -16.27
CA HIS A 220 -5.55 -5.66 -15.92
C HIS A 220 -6.52 -5.13 -17.00
N ALA A 221 -7.66 -4.59 -16.58
CA ALA A 221 -8.74 -4.21 -17.49
C ALA A 221 -8.33 -3.19 -18.58
N GLN A 222 -7.45 -2.25 -18.26
CA GLN A 222 -6.95 -1.22 -19.19
C GLN A 222 -5.72 -1.66 -19.99
N PHE A 223 -5.03 -2.75 -19.61
CA PHE A 223 -3.80 -3.25 -20.23
C PHE A 223 -3.94 -4.74 -20.57
N ARG A 224 -5.01 -5.07 -21.29
CA ARG A 224 -5.34 -6.47 -21.64
C ARG A 224 -4.28 -7.17 -22.48
N ASP A 225 -3.49 -6.41 -23.21
CA ASP A 225 -2.40 -6.96 -24.04
C ASP A 225 -1.19 -7.38 -23.22
N ILE A 226 -1.10 -6.95 -21.93
CA ILE A 226 -0.02 -7.33 -21.05
C ILE A 226 -0.45 -8.59 -20.26
N PRO A 227 0.19 -9.74 -20.49
CA PRO A 227 -0.16 -10.96 -19.78
C PRO A 227 0.26 -10.89 -18.32
N THR A 228 -0.38 -11.69 -17.47
CA THR A 228 0.04 -11.86 -16.07
C THR A 228 1.36 -12.62 -15.98
N LEU A 229 2.05 -12.53 -14.84
CA LEU A 229 3.23 -13.34 -14.59
C LEU A 229 2.90 -14.85 -14.63
N GLN A 230 1.70 -15.24 -14.18
CA GLN A 230 1.26 -16.64 -14.24
C GLN A 230 1.09 -17.14 -15.68
N GLU A 231 0.47 -16.35 -16.55
CA GLU A 231 0.34 -16.66 -17.96
C GLU A 231 1.70 -16.79 -18.66
N GLN A 232 2.72 -16.10 -18.14
CA GLN A 232 4.09 -16.14 -18.61
C GLN A 232 4.96 -17.18 -17.88
N GLY A 233 4.34 -18.13 -17.15
CA GLY A 233 5.02 -19.30 -16.59
C GLY A 233 5.53 -19.17 -15.15
N VAL A 234 5.33 -18.02 -14.48
CA VAL A 234 5.64 -17.86 -13.04
C VAL A 234 4.45 -18.35 -12.22
N LYS A 235 4.41 -19.67 -12.00
CA LYS A 235 3.29 -20.34 -11.33
C LYS A 235 3.01 -19.75 -9.94
N ASN A 236 1.73 -19.61 -9.62
CA ASN A 236 1.23 -19.14 -8.32
C ASN A 236 1.69 -17.73 -7.93
N TYR A 237 2.27 -16.95 -8.85
CA TYR A 237 2.63 -15.58 -8.59
C TYR A 237 1.37 -14.71 -8.54
N ASP A 238 1.11 -14.12 -7.41
CA ASP A 238 0.04 -13.15 -7.20
C ASP A 238 0.52 -12.13 -6.18
N TYR A 239 0.86 -10.95 -6.65
CA TYR A 239 1.20 -9.81 -5.82
C TYR A 239 0.14 -8.73 -5.99
N SER A 240 -0.86 -8.74 -5.14
CA SER A 240 -1.82 -7.65 -5.01
C SER A 240 -1.42 -6.74 -3.84
N SER A 241 -1.44 -5.45 -4.07
CA SER A 241 -1.21 -4.44 -3.05
C SER A 241 -2.48 -3.61 -2.86
N TRP A 242 -2.85 -3.36 -1.62
CA TRP A 242 -4.00 -2.53 -1.25
C TRP A 242 -3.61 -1.50 -0.21
N ILE A 243 -4.43 -0.46 -0.07
CA ILE A 243 -4.34 0.57 0.97
C ILE A 243 -5.71 0.76 1.62
N GLY A 244 -5.72 0.89 2.94
CA GLY A 244 -6.92 1.16 3.73
C GLY A 244 -6.66 2.10 4.89
N LEU A 245 -7.73 2.62 5.46
CA LEU A 245 -7.71 3.39 6.71
C LEU A 245 -8.00 2.51 7.91
N PHE A 246 -7.32 2.83 9.00
CA PHE A 246 -7.43 2.15 10.28
C PHE A 246 -7.40 3.17 11.42
N LEU A 247 -7.92 2.78 12.57
CA LEU A 247 -7.80 3.53 13.81
C LEU A 247 -7.17 2.65 14.90
N HIS A 248 -6.58 3.26 15.92
CA HIS A 248 -6.19 2.53 17.11
C HIS A 248 -7.43 1.91 17.76
N LYS A 249 -7.32 0.69 18.28
CA LYS A 249 -8.45 -0.09 18.85
C LYS A 249 -9.19 0.62 19.98
N ASP A 250 -8.48 1.47 20.74
CA ASP A 250 -9.00 2.17 21.91
C ASP A 250 -9.65 3.52 21.58
N VAL A 251 -9.86 3.83 20.29
CA VAL A 251 -10.61 5.03 19.86
C VAL A 251 -12.08 4.88 20.21
N PRO A 252 -12.79 5.95 20.69
CA PRO A 252 -14.21 5.90 21.00
C PRO A 252 -15.04 5.37 19.84
N GLN A 253 -16.05 4.54 20.15
CA GLN A 253 -16.87 3.87 19.14
C GLN A 253 -17.67 4.85 18.27
N GLU A 254 -18.10 5.99 18.82
CA GLU A 254 -18.76 7.05 18.09
C GLU A 254 -17.85 7.67 17.01
N VAL A 255 -16.56 7.86 17.30
CA VAL A 255 -15.56 8.35 16.35
C VAL A 255 -15.32 7.33 15.24
N LEU A 256 -15.13 6.06 15.63
CA LEU A 256 -14.97 4.94 14.71
C LEU A 256 -16.18 4.83 13.75
N ALA A 257 -17.40 4.93 14.29
CA ALA A 257 -18.63 4.85 13.51
C ALA A 257 -18.75 5.99 12.50
N VAL A 258 -18.39 7.23 12.88
CA VAL A 258 -18.38 8.38 11.96
C VAL A 258 -17.39 8.16 10.83
N LEU A 259 -16.13 7.81 11.13
CA LEU A 259 -15.10 7.60 10.10
C LEU A 259 -15.43 6.43 9.18
N ARG A 260 -15.94 5.31 9.69
CA ARG A 260 -16.39 4.18 8.89
C ARG A 260 -17.47 4.58 7.89
N ARG A 261 -18.50 5.30 8.36
CA ARG A 261 -19.59 5.77 7.51
C ARG A 261 -19.09 6.70 6.41
N GLU A 262 -18.31 7.72 6.77
CA GLU A 262 -17.87 8.72 5.81
C GLU A 262 -16.84 8.17 4.82
N ALA A 263 -15.86 7.39 5.29
CA ALA A 263 -14.85 6.77 4.42
C ALA A 263 -15.48 5.75 3.45
N GLN A 264 -16.46 4.95 3.92
CA GLN A 264 -17.18 4.02 3.05
C GLN A 264 -17.99 4.76 2.00
N ALA A 265 -18.74 5.81 2.40
CA ALA A 265 -19.51 6.61 1.46
C ALA A 265 -18.64 7.28 0.38
N ILE A 266 -17.40 7.68 0.73
CA ILE A 266 -16.43 8.18 -0.25
C ILE A 266 -15.91 7.05 -1.15
N ALA A 267 -15.56 5.90 -0.59
CA ALA A 267 -15.06 4.77 -1.37
C ALA A 267 -16.09 4.24 -2.39
N ASP A 268 -17.39 4.35 -2.06
CA ASP A 268 -18.50 3.97 -2.93
C ASP A 268 -18.88 5.07 -3.94
N ASP A 269 -18.36 6.30 -3.77
CA ASP A 269 -18.66 7.44 -4.65
C ASP A 269 -18.00 7.27 -6.02
N ARG A 270 -18.80 7.40 -7.09
CA ARG A 270 -18.35 7.21 -8.46
C ARG A 270 -17.27 8.20 -8.89
N ASP A 271 -17.36 9.46 -8.49
CA ASP A 271 -16.38 10.47 -8.87
C ASP A 271 -15.03 10.23 -8.19
N PHE A 272 -15.06 9.78 -6.93
CA PHE A 272 -13.87 9.33 -6.23
C PHE A 272 -13.23 8.11 -6.91
N GLN A 273 -14.03 7.12 -7.30
CA GLN A 273 -13.55 5.95 -8.02
C GLN A 273 -12.92 6.33 -9.38
N LEU A 274 -13.54 7.24 -10.13
CA LEU A 274 -12.97 7.75 -11.38
C LEU A 274 -11.67 8.52 -11.15
N GLN A 275 -11.56 9.26 -10.04
CA GLN A 275 -10.33 9.95 -9.65
C GLN A 275 -9.19 8.97 -9.38
N LEU A 276 -9.46 7.86 -8.67
CA LEU A 276 -8.49 6.78 -8.46
C LEU A 276 -8.02 6.16 -9.78
N ILE A 277 -8.96 5.83 -10.67
CA ILE A 277 -8.65 5.23 -11.99
C ILE A 277 -7.75 6.15 -12.82
N ARG A 278 -8.05 7.46 -12.86
CA ARG A 278 -7.21 8.45 -13.56
C ARG A 278 -5.79 8.54 -12.98
N SER A 279 -5.64 8.21 -11.70
CA SER A 279 -4.35 8.18 -11.01
C SER A 279 -3.63 6.81 -11.11
N GLY A 280 -4.12 5.89 -11.95
CA GLY A 280 -3.52 4.56 -12.11
C GLY A 280 -3.73 3.62 -10.93
N LEU A 281 -4.83 3.82 -10.21
CA LEU A 281 -5.26 3.01 -9.09
C LEU A 281 -6.58 2.31 -9.42
N GLU A 282 -6.87 1.20 -8.76
CA GLU A 282 -8.17 0.54 -8.88
C GLU A 282 -9.02 0.85 -7.64
N PRO A 283 -10.27 1.32 -7.82
CA PRO A 283 -11.20 1.45 -6.71
C PRO A 283 -11.36 0.12 -5.96
N TRP A 284 -11.29 0.19 -4.66
CA TRP A 284 -11.38 -1.01 -3.82
C TRP A 284 -12.22 -0.73 -2.56
N PRO A 285 -13.52 -0.42 -2.74
CA PRO A 285 -14.41 -0.16 -1.63
C PRO A 285 -14.59 -1.45 -0.81
N ARG A 286 -14.01 -1.46 0.38
CA ARG A 286 -14.18 -2.56 1.35
C ARG A 286 -14.61 -1.95 2.67
N ASN A 287 -15.73 -2.40 3.17
CA ASN A 287 -16.14 -2.02 4.52
C ASN A 287 -15.21 -2.63 5.58
N ALA A 288 -15.36 -2.20 6.84
CA ALA A 288 -14.47 -2.61 7.91
C ALA A 288 -14.39 -4.13 8.08
N ASP A 289 -15.53 -4.85 7.98
CA ASP A 289 -15.58 -6.31 8.15
C ASP A 289 -14.90 -7.05 7.00
N GLN A 290 -15.10 -6.57 5.77
CA GLN A 290 -14.41 -7.10 4.58
C GLN A 290 -12.90 -6.88 4.69
N LEU A 291 -12.49 -5.67 5.08
CA LEU A 291 -11.08 -5.34 5.26
C LEU A 291 -10.43 -6.17 6.38
N ALA A 292 -11.13 -6.40 7.49
CA ALA A 292 -10.63 -7.27 8.56
C ALA A 292 -10.36 -8.70 8.07
N LYS A 293 -11.29 -9.29 7.31
CA LYS A 293 -11.14 -10.64 6.74
C LYS A 293 -9.95 -10.70 5.76
N ILE A 294 -9.77 -9.67 4.95
CA ILE A 294 -8.65 -9.59 4.00
C ILE A 294 -7.32 -9.49 4.74
N VAL A 295 -7.23 -8.63 5.76
CA VAL A 295 -6.01 -8.51 6.59
C VAL A 295 -5.62 -9.86 7.20
N GLU A 296 -6.59 -10.59 7.77
CA GLU A 296 -6.30 -11.90 8.38
C GLU A 296 -5.90 -12.93 7.31
N GLY A 297 -6.61 -13.00 6.20
CA GLY A 297 -6.28 -13.90 5.08
C GLY A 297 -4.89 -13.62 4.50
N ASP A 298 -4.58 -12.34 4.24
CA ASP A 298 -3.27 -11.92 3.73
C ASP A 298 -2.15 -12.18 4.74
N PHE A 299 -2.40 -11.98 6.04
CA PHE A 299 -1.41 -12.26 7.06
C PHE A 299 -0.98 -13.74 7.06
N GLN A 300 -1.92 -14.66 6.97
CA GLN A 300 -1.63 -16.09 6.91
C GLN A 300 -0.96 -16.48 5.57
N ARG A 301 -1.43 -15.92 4.47
CA ARG A 301 -0.87 -16.12 3.14
C ARG A 301 0.59 -15.68 3.09
N TRP A 302 0.89 -14.47 3.56
CA TRP A 302 2.26 -13.92 3.54
C TRP A 302 3.20 -14.65 4.48
N LYS A 303 2.71 -15.14 5.63
CA LYS A 303 3.49 -16.03 6.50
C LYS A 303 4.03 -17.22 5.72
N LYS A 304 3.15 -17.89 4.96
CA LYS A 304 3.53 -19.03 4.14
C LYS A 304 4.50 -18.64 3.02
N ILE A 305 4.21 -17.58 2.27
CA ILE A 305 5.07 -17.10 1.17
C ILE A 305 6.48 -16.78 1.67
N ILE A 306 6.60 -16.04 2.78
CA ILE A 306 7.90 -15.66 3.35
C ILE A 306 8.70 -16.87 3.80
N GLN A 307 8.03 -17.85 4.42
CA GLN A 307 8.68 -19.10 4.84
C GLN A 307 9.12 -19.96 3.64
N ASP A 308 8.22 -20.22 2.69
CA ASP A 308 8.49 -21.06 1.52
C ASP A 308 9.56 -20.42 0.60
N ALA A 309 9.55 -19.09 0.49
CA ALA A 309 10.44 -18.31 -0.36
C ALA A 309 11.73 -17.87 0.35
N ASN A 310 11.87 -18.16 1.66
CA ASN A 310 13.00 -17.72 2.50
C ASN A 310 13.31 -16.23 2.34
N ILE A 311 12.24 -15.37 2.26
CA ILE A 311 12.39 -13.92 2.14
C ILE A 311 12.88 -13.38 3.49
N GLN A 312 14.02 -12.69 3.48
CA GLN A 312 14.63 -12.13 4.68
C GLN A 312 14.54 -10.60 4.68
N SER A 313 14.43 -10.03 5.88
CA SER A 313 14.69 -8.60 6.07
C SER A 313 16.21 -8.39 6.06
N THR A 314 16.74 -7.99 4.93
CA THR A 314 18.15 -7.58 4.83
C THR A 314 18.33 -6.16 5.32
#